data_042cfe9cd5884c4421525cb644020d5e
#
_entry.id   042cfe9cd5884c4421525cb644020d5e
#
_cell.length_a   1.000
_cell.length_b   1.000
_cell.length_c   1.000
_cell.angle_alpha   90.00
_cell.angle_beta   90.00
_cell.angle_gamma   90.00
#
_symmetry.space_group_name_H-M   'P 1'
#
loop_
_entity.id
_entity.type
_entity.pdbx_description
1 polymer ?
#
loop_
_entity_poly.entity_id
_entity_poly.type
_entity_poly.pdbx_seq_one_letter_code
_entity_poly.pdbx_strand_id
1 'polypeptide(L)'
;GKNMYCYEHENEICIVDCGVLFPGDDLLGVDYVIPDYHHLIRMNKKRKFLVITHGHEDHIGGIPFLLKQVNIDAIYAPRFAKALIQKKLSEHKGLERTKIIEINDESRIHTKYFTVGFFNTIHSIPDSLGVLITTPNGSIVHTGDFKFDLTPVGTNADYQKMAYIGVLKPDLLMSDSTNSGVEDFSISEKKVANEILDIMRKTKQRLIVATFASNVHRVSQILEAAIKCGRKVIVFGRSMENVVDIGRKMGTIKVKNSDFLSPDELAHIPDEKVCIICTGSQGEPLAALSRISNGTHRYIHIKPGDTIVFSSNPIPGNASSVNKVIDNLFRSGATVLTKSILNNLHTTGHASKEEQKLMLQLIKPRYFMPIHGEYKMLMQHRQTAMEVGVPKEKIFVCANGDILILRNHEVLQSDWRYQGDDIYVDGNDISGLSTAVLKDRRILADNGLVSVIIAIDSKTNKILMRPVIVSRGFVFIKDSQGLIKEAEFIVHNSLQEKMKEKTTFSEIKNCVRSTLEPYL
;
A
#
# COMPACT_ATOMS: atom_id res chain seq x y z
N GLY A 1 5.79 2.87 -3.24
CA GLY A 1 5.12 3.21 -2.00
C GLY A 1 5.98 4.04 -1.07
N LYS A 2 5.46 4.43 0.09
CA LYS A 2 6.07 5.31 1.11
C LYS A 2 6.66 6.61 0.54
N ASN A 3 5.91 7.24 -0.36
CA ASN A 3 6.33 8.49 -1.00
C ASN A 3 6.43 9.61 0.03
N MET A 4 7.59 10.29 0.06
CA MET A 4 7.82 11.49 0.86
C MET A 4 8.99 12.26 0.24
N TYR A 5 8.75 13.50 -0.16
CA TYR A 5 9.74 14.37 -0.80
C TYR A 5 9.87 15.65 0.01
N CYS A 6 11.09 15.95 0.47
CA CYS A 6 11.37 17.11 1.31
C CYS A 6 12.10 18.19 0.49
N TYR A 7 11.52 19.37 0.42
CA TYR A 7 12.11 20.56 -0.20
C TYR A 7 12.50 21.53 0.90
N GLU A 8 13.79 21.76 1.03
CA GLU A 8 14.35 22.55 2.12
C GLU A 8 14.95 23.84 1.58
N HIS A 9 14.59 24.97 2.19
CA HIS A 9 15.21 26.26 1.93
C HIS A 9 15.27 27.06 3.23
N GLU A 10 16.49 27.45 3.63
CA GLU A 10 16.76 28.19 4.86
C GLU A 10 16.10 27.55 6.09
N ASN A 11 15.11 28.21 6.71
CA ASN A 11 14.42 27.75 7.90
C ASN A 11 13.02 27.14 7.64
N GLU A 12 12.72 26.79 6.39
CA GLU A 12 11.46 26.19 5.99
C GLU A 12 11.67 24.85 5.26
N ILE A 13 10.76 23.92 5.46
CA ILE A 13 10.69 22.64 4.75
C ILE A 13 9.26 22.45 4.24
N CYS A 14 9.11 22.33 2.93
CA CYS A 14 7.90 21.85 2.27
C CYS A 14 8.04 20.34 2.08
N ILE A 15 7.11 19.56 2.62
CA ILE A 15 7.06 18.12 2.44
C ILE A 15 5.93 17.83 1.46
N VAL A 16 6.19 17.06 0.40
CA VAL A 16 5.17 16.56 -0.51
C VAL A 16 4.98 15.09 -0.25
N ASP A 17 3.76 14.72 0.14
CA ASP A 17 3.30 13.40 0.53
C ASP A 17 4.00 12.82 1.76
N CYS A 18 3.36 11.84 2.39
CA CYS A 18 3.89 11.05 3.49
C CYS A 18 3.18 9.70 3.53
N GLY A 19 3.65 8.77 2.72
CA GLY A 19 3.02 7.49 2.48
C GLY A 19 3.57 6.34 3.30
N VAL A 20 2.94 5.18 3.13
CA VAL A 20 3.44 3.88 3.60
C VAL A 20 3.67 2.94 2.43
N LEU A 21 4.53 1.96 2.65
CA LEU A 21 4.63 0.78 1.82
C LEU A 21 4.01 -0.40 2.59
N PHE A 22 3.19 -1.20 1.93
CA PHE A 22 2.72 -2.46 2.50
C PHE A 22 3.85 -3.49 2.46
N PRO A 23 4.11 -4.20 3.57
CA PRO A 23 5.18 -5.18 3.63
C PRO A 23 4.91 -6.37 2.69
N GLY A 24 5.98 -6.98 2.19
CA GLY A 24 5.92 -8.28 1.54
C GLY A 24 5.73 -9.42 2.54
N ASP A 25 5.44 -10.63 2.04
CA ASP A 25 5.21 -11.83 2.86
C ASP A 25 6.42 -12.25 3.71
N ASP A 26 7.59 -11.73 3.40
CA ASP A 26 8.85 -11.96 4.11
C ASP A 26 8.98 -11.13 5.40
N LEU A 27 8.17 -10.09 5.59
CA LEU A 27 8.16 -9.20 6.74
C LEU A 27 7.07 -9.59 7.75
N LEU A 28 7.23 -10.73 8.39
CA LEU A 28 6.24 -11.30 9.31
C LEU A 28 5.91 -10.38 10.49
N GLY A 29 4.62 -10.03 10.63
CA GLY A 29 4.11 -9.18 11.71
C GLY A 29 4.51 -7.70 11.59
N VAL A 30 4.85 -7.26 10.37
CA VAL A 30 4.96 -5.84 10.02
C VAL A 30 3.66 -5.43 9.36
N ASP A 31 3.03 -4.35 9.85
CA ASP A 31 1.81 -3.82 9.24
C ASP A 31 2.12 -2.82 8.13
N TYR A 32 3.14 -1.97 8.34
CA TYR A 32 3.56 -0.94 7.39
C TYR A 32 5.06 -0.74 7.41
N VAL A 33 5.58 -0.25 6.29
CA VAL A 33 6.93 0.31 6.18
C VAL A 33 6.79 1.81 5.91
N ILE A 34 7.45 2.64 6.73
CA ILE A 34 7.40 4.11 6.60
C ILE A 34 8.78 4.68 6.29
N PRO A 35 8.86 5.92 5.76
CA PRO A 35 10.11 6.64 5.62
C PRO A 35 10.78 6.89 6.97
N ASP A 36 12.10 7.04 6.97
CA ASP A 36 12.86 7.50 8.12
C ASP A 36 12.68 9.02 8.30
N TYR A 37 12.14 9.43 9.45
CA TYR A 37 11.89 10.83 9.79
C TYR A 37 13.04 11.50 10.57
N HIS A 38 14.15 10.81 10.83
CA HIS A 38 15.25 11.35 11.66
C HIS A 38 15.79 12.68 11.15
N HIS A 39 15.84 12.89 9.83
CA HIS A 39 16.21 14.18 9.27
C HIS A 39 15.26 15.29 9.73
N LEU A 40 13.94 15.08 9.61
CA LEU A 40 12.94 16.07 10.01
C LEU A 40 12.92 16.32 11.50
N ILE A 41 13.21 15.30 12.32
CA ILE A 41 13.34 15.40 13.78
C ILE A 41 14.55 16.27 14.15
N ARG A 42 15.70 16.06 13.51
CA ARG A 42 16.91 16.88 13.74
C ARG A 42 16.70 18.34 13.35
N MET A 43 15.90 18.61 12.32
CA MET A 43 15.55 19.96 11.86
C MET A 43 14.36 20.56 12.62
N ASN A 44 14.26 20.32 13.93
CA ASN A 44 13.13 20.72 14.78
C ASN A 44 12.88 22.24 14.81
N LYS A 45 13.88 23.06 14.58
CA LYS A 45 13.79 24.54 14.56
C LYS A 45 13.23 25.07 13.23
N LYS A 46 13.22 24.27 12.15
CA LYS A 46 12.67 24.67 10.86
C LYS A 46 11.17 24.52 10.85
N ARG A 47 10.48 25.48 10.25
CA ARG A 47 9.03 25.39 10.00
C ARG A 47 8.76 24.31 8.95
N LYS A 48 7.75 23.50 9.17
CA LYS A 48 7.41 22.40 8.26
C LYS A 48 5.93 22.44 7.93
N PHE A 49 5.62 22.29 6.66
CA PHE A 49 4.26 22.10 6.19
C PHE A 49 4.21 20.93 5.20
N LEU A 50 3.09 20.21 5.21
CA LEU A 50 2.87 19.04 4.39
C LEU A 50 1.85 19.33 3.30
N VAL A 51 2.18 19.00 2.07
CA VAL A 51 1.33 19.13 0.89
C VAL A 51 1.01 17.73 0.38
N ILE A 52 -0.23 17.43 0.13
CA ILE A 52 -0.69 16.13 -0.35
C ILE A 52 -1.13 16.24 -1.80
N THR A 53 -0.64 15.33 -2.63
CA THR A 53 -1.00 15.23 -4.05
C THR A 53 -2.36 14.56 -4.22
N HIS A 54 -2.61 13.45 -3.53
CA HIS A 54 -3.86 12.69 -3.57
C HIS A 54 -4.00 11.73 -2.37
N GLY A 55 -5.10 11.00 -2.29
CA GLY A 55 -5.50 10.26 -1.09
C GLY A 55 -5.13 8.78 -1.03
N HIS A 56 -4.16 8.28 -1.81
CA HIS A 56 -3.71 6.89 -1.69
C HIS A 56 -2.82 6.66 -0.47
N GLU A 57 -2.81 5.44 0.06
CA GLU A 57 -2.08 5.08 1.27
C GLU A 57 -0.56 5.30 1.16
N ASP A 58 0.01 5.08 0.00
CA ASP A 58 1.42 5.30 -0.26
C ASP A 58 1.80 6.79 -0.40
N HIS A 59 0.81 7.69 -0.24
CA HIS A 59 0.96 9.15 -0.18
C HIS A 59 0.46 9.75 1.15
N ILE A 60 -0.49 9.12 1.86
CA ILE A 60 -1.04 9.66 3.11
C ILE A 60 -0.90 8.73 4.32
N GLY A 61 -0.59 7.45 4.11
CA GLY A 61 -0.61 6.44 5.18
C GLY A 61 0.38 6.68 6.30
N GLY A 62 1.51 7.35 6.01
CA GLY A 62 2.55 7.67 6.98
C GLY A 62 2.25 8.87 7.89
N ILE A 63 1.22 9.67 7.56
CA ILE A 63 0.91 10.92 8.27
C ILE A 63 0.75 10.74 9.79
N PRO A 64 0.01 9.74 10.31
CA PRO A 64 -0.13 9.57 11.76
C PRO A 64 1.21 9.31 12.46
N PHE A 65 2.11 8.59 11.80
CA PHE A 65 3.44 8.28 12.34
C PHE A 65 4.38 9.48 12.29
N LEU A 66 4.30 10.28 11.22
CA LEU A 66 5.02 11.54 11.11
C LEU A 66 4.61 12.52 12.20
N LEU A 67 3.31 12.74 12.41
CA LEU A 67 2.77 13.70 13.39
C LEU A 67 3.08 13.34 14.83
N LYS A 68 3.33 12.08 15.15
CA LYS A 68 3.79 11.64 16.48
C LYS A 68 5.23 12.04 16.78
N GLN A 69 6.03 12.33 15.77
CA GLN A 69 7.48 12.56 15.91
C GLN A 69 7.92 13.95 15.46
N VAL A 70 7.19 14.58 14.54
CA VAL A 70 7.56 15.82 13.87
C VAL A 70 6.43 16.82 13.98
N ASN A 71 6.76 18.05 14.40
CA ASN A 71 5.78 19.13 14.38
C ASN A 71 5.56 19.64 12.96
N ILE A 72 4.31 19.61 12.50
CA ILE A 72 3.86 20.09 11.18
C ILE A 72 2.87 21.23 11.40
N ASP A 73 3.16 22.41 10.85
CA ASP A 73 2.35 23.64 11.04
C ASP A 73 0.95 23.49 10.45
N ALA A 74 0.85 22.89 9.26
CA ALA A 74 -0.41 22.58 8.60
C ALA A 74 -0.22 21.48 7.52
N ILE A 75 -1.29 20.75 7.26
CA ILE A 75 -1.41 19.83 6.13
C ILE A 75 -2.31 20.49 5.08
N TYR A 76 -1.85 20.56 3.86
CA TYR A 76 -2.62 21.04 2.70
C TYR A 76 -3.00 19.85 1.84
N ALA A 77 -4.27 19.56 1.70
CA ALA A 77 -4.73 18.35 1.04
C ALA A 77 -5.96 18.63 0.13
N PRO A 78 -6.05 17.96 -1.04
CA PRO A 78 -7.25 17.96 -1.84
C PRO A 78 -8.45 17.44 -1.05
N ARG A 79 -9.64 17.83 -1.44
CA ARG A 79 -10.88 17.60 -0.71
C ARG A 79 -11.08 16.12 -0.33
N PHE A 80 -10.91 15.19 -1.27
CA PHE A 80 -11.08 13.76 -1.00
C PHE A 80 -9.98 13.22 -0.08
N ALA A 81 -8.72 13.57 -0.33
CA ALA A 81 -7.59 13.19 0.51
C ALA A 81 -7.74 13.71 1.94
N LYS A 82 -8.21 14.98 2.10
CA LYS A 82 -8.50 15.57 3.42
C LYS A 82 -9.48 14.71 4.22
N ALA A 83 -10.57 14.25 3.60
CA ALA A 83 -11.56 13.41 4.29
C ALA A 83 -10.98 12.06 4.72
N LEU A 84 -10.14 11.43 3.87
CA LEU A 84 -9.43 10.19 4.20
C LEU A 84 -8.43 10.40 5.35
N ILE A 85 -7.65 11.48 5.31
CA ILE A 85 -6.70 11.84 6.37
C ILE A 85 -7.43 12.10 7.69
N GLN A 86 -8.53 12.86 7.67
CA GLN A 86 -9.33 13.12 8.88
C GLN A 86 -9.86 11.81 9.49
N LYS A 87 -10.38 10.91 8.66
CA LYS A 87 -10.82 9.58 9.11
C LYS A 87 -9.67 8.81 9.74
N LYS A 88 -8.52 8.75 9.08
CA LYS A 88 -7.32 8.08 9.58
C LYS A 88 -6.84 8.69 10.91
N LEU A 89 -6.74 10.00 11.03
CA LEU A 89 -6.31 10.67 12.25
C LEU A 89 -7.29 10.50 13.42
N SER A 90 -8.58 10.32 13.14
CA SER A 90 -9.58 10.02 14.18
C SER A 90 -9.37 8.65 14.84
N GLU A 91 -8.60 7.77 14.25
CA GLU A 91 -8.23 6.45 14.81
C GLU A 91 -6.96 6.53 15.69
N HIS A 92 -6.29 7.70 15.74
CA HIS A 92 -5.07 7.92 16.48
C HIS A 92 -5.28 9.01 17.56
N LYS A 93 -5.29 8.59 18.83
CA LYS A 93 -5.52 9.50 19.97
C LYS A 93 -4.56 10.69 19.96
N GLY A 94 -5.13 11.89 20.08
CA GLY A 94 -4.38 13.16 20.16
C GLY A 94 -4.08 13.80 18.80
N LEU A 95 -4.40 13.15 17.69
CA LEU A 95 -4.18 13.71 16.34
C LEU A 95 -5.46 14.26 15.68
N GLU A 96 -6.60 14.16 16.34
CA GLU A 96 -7.92 14.52 15.79
C GLU A 96 -8.04 16.02 15.47
N ARG A 97 -7.24 16.87 16.13
CA ARG A 97 -7.24 18.33 15.97
C ARG A 97 -6.17 18.86 15.02
N THR A 98 -5.51 17.98 14.28
CA THR A 98 -4.50 18.39 13.30
C THR A 98 -5.10 19.34 12.27
N LYS A 99 -4.41 20.46 12.02
CA LYS A 99 -4.85 21.48 11.06
C LYS A 99 -4.70 20.97 9.64
N ILE A 100 -5.83 20.72 8.95
CA ILE A 100 -5.87 20.30 7.55
C ILE A 100 -6.61 21.36 6.75
N ILE A 101 -5.92 21.96 5.80
CA ILE A 101 -6.42 23.01 4.90
C ILE A 101 -6.74 22.36 3.56
N GLU A 102 -7.97 22.56 3.11
CA GLU A 102 -8.40 22.08 1.80
C GLU A 102 -7.79 22.92 0.68
N ILE A 103 -7.31 22.25 -0.35
CA ILE A 103 -6.74 22.86 -1.56
C ILE A 103 -7.36 22.28 -2.82
N ASN A 104 -7.26 23.03 -3.89
CA ASN A 104 -7.59 22.65 -5.27
C ASN A 104 -6.52 23.22 -6.23
N ASP A 105 -6.72 23.06 -7.52
CA ASP A 105 -5.81 23.52 -8.55
C ASP A 105 -5.65 25.06 -8.63
N GLU A 106 -6.62 25.83 -8.13
CA GLU A 106 -6.54 27.30 -8.05
C GLU A 106 -5.82 27.78 -6.79
N SER A 107 -5.66 26.93 -5.79
CA SER A 107 -5.03 27.27 -4.52
C SER A 107 -3.58 27.69 -4.70
N ARG A 108 -3.12 28.57 -3.81
CA ARG A 108 -1.72 28.97 -3.69
C ARG A 108 -1.29 29.01 -2.23
N ILE A 109 -0.13 28.46 -1.93
CA ILE A 109 0.49 28.54 -0.62
C ILE A 109 1.68 29.49 -0.75
N HIS A 110 1.71 30.50 0.09
CA HIS A 110 2.81 31.44 0.17
C HIS A 110 3.42 31.38 1.56
N THR A 111 4.72 31.14 1.60
CA THR A 111 5.54 31.26 2.80
C THR A 111 6.65 32.29 2.55
N LYS A 112 7.63 32.38 3.43
CA LYS A 112 8.75 33.27 3.19
C LYS A 112 9.59 32.87 1.98
N TYR A 113 9.76 31.57 1.75
CA TYR A 113 10.67 31.04 0.74
C TYR A 113 9.98 30.20 -0.33
N PHE A 114 8.77 29.72 -0.10
CA PHE A 114 8.05 28.85 -1.02
C PHE A 114 6.78 29.53 -1.54
N THR A 115 6.59 29.44 -2.84
CA THR A 115 5.28 29.59 -3.47
C THR A 115 4.90 28.26 -4.08
N VAL A 116 3.80 27.66 -3.58
CA VAL A 116 3.33 26.38 -4.07
C VAL A 116 2.01 26.56 -4.80
N GLY A 117 1.97 26.15 -6.07
CA GLY A 117 0.79 26.14 -6.92
C GLY A 117 0.44 24.71 -7.33
N PHE A 118 -0.73 24.53 -7.90
CA PHE A 118 -1.28 23.22 -8.22
C PHE A 118 -1.89 23.18 -9.61
N PHE A 119 -1.99 21.98 -10.17
CA PHE A 119 -2.69 21.70 -11.42
C PHE A 119 -3.38 20.34 -11.34
N ASN A 120 -4.56 20.21 -11.94
CA ASN A 120 -5.28 18.94 -11.93
C ASN A 120 -4.57 17.88 -12.77
N THR A 121 -4.39 16.70 -12.18
CA THR A 121 -3.99 15.47 -12.86
C THR A 121 -5.14 14.47 -12.84
N ILE A 122 -5.05 13.43 -13.67
CA ILE A 122 -5.99 12.30 -13.63
C ILE A 122 -5.29 11.13 -12.97
N HIS A 123 -5.99 10.53 -12.00
CA HIS A 123 -5.55 9.29 -11.36
C HIS A 123 -6.76 8.41 -11.04
N SER A 124 -6.58 7.29 -10.35
CA SER A 124 -7.67 6.37 -9.98
C SER A 124 -8.53 6.84 -8.80
N ILE A 125 -8.16 7.96 -8.17
CA ILE A 125 -8.84 8.57 -7.03
C ILE A 125 -9.17 10.03 -7.34
N PRO A 126 -10.28 10.59 -6.79
CA PRO A 126 -10.68 11.98 -7.04
C PRO A 126 -9.68 13.02 -6.53
N ASP A 127 -9.73 14.20 -7.15
CA ASP A 127 -9.04 15.43 -6.73
C ASP A 127 -7.51 15.31 -6.73
N SER A 128 -6.91 14.51 -7.62
CA SER A 128 -5.46 14.38 -7.75
C SER A 128 -4.83 15.65 -8.31
N LEU A 129 -3.73 16.08 -7.70
CA LEU A 129 -3.01 17.32 -8.03
C LEU A 129 -1.54 17.04 -8.32
N GLY A 130 -1.02 17.70 -9.37
CA GLY A 130 0.39 17.98 -9.51
C GLY A 130 0.75 19.28 -8.79
N VAL A 131 2.02 19.45 -8.45
CA VAL A 131 2.52 20.55 -7.61
C VAL A 131 3.61 21.32 -8.35
N LEU A 132 3.50 22.65 -8.39
CA LEU A 132 4.55 23.56 -8.82
C LEU A 132 5.12 24.26 -7.59
N ILE A 133 6.38 24.02 -7.29
CA ILE A 133 7.10 24.63 -6.17
C ILE A 133 8.07 25.67 -6.74
N THR A 134 7.93 26.91 -6.34
CA THR A 134 8.82 28.01 -6.72
C THR A 134 9.56 28.53 -5.49
N THR A 135 10.85 28.70 -5.64
CA THR A 135 11.77 29.23 -4.63
C THR A 135 12.62 30.33 -5.23
N PRO A 136 13.38 31.11 -4.44
CA PRO A 136 14.36 32.07 -4.98
C PRO A 136 15.44 31.44 -5.87
N ASN A 137 15.68 30.12 -5.76
CA ASN A 137 16.70 29.39 -6.53
C ASN A 137 16.19 28.79 -7.84
N GLY A 138 14.87 28.72 -8.03
CA GLY A 138 14.25 28.13 -9.20
C GLY A 138 12.95 27.42 -8.91
N SER A 139 12.45 26.65 -9.88
CA SER A 139 11.14 26.00 -9.80
C SER A 139 11.20 24.50 -10.07
N ILE A 140 10.34 23.76 -9.37
CA ILE A 140 10.23 22.31 -9.43
C ILE A 140 8.78 21.94 -9.72
N VAL A 141 8.57 21.05 -10.66
CA VAL A 141 7.27 20.42 -10.92
C VAL A 141 7.30 18.99 -10.38
N HIS A 142 6.33 18.64 -9.55
CA HIS A 142 6.10 17.30 -9.04
C HIS A 142 4.75 16.82 -9.56
N THR A 143 4.70 15.75 -10.34
CA THR A 143 3.45 15.34 -11.00
C THR A 143 2.42 14.75 -10.03
N GLY A 144 2.85 14.25 -8.85
CA GLY A 144 2.08 13.24 -8.15
C GLY A 144 1.94 12.01 -9.05
N ASP A 145 0.97 11.16 -8.74
CA ASP A 145 0.58 10.06 -9.61
C ASP A 145 -0.36 10.59 -10.68
N PHE A 146 -0.14 10.18 -11.92
CA PHE A 146 -0.93 10.70 -13.02
C PHE A 146 -1.08 9.72 -14.18
N LYS A 147 -2.09 9.95 -15.00
CA LYS A 147 -2.20 9.46 -16.37
C LYS A 147 -2.85 10.51 -17.27
N PHE A 148 -2.79 10.30 -18.58
CA PHE A 148 -3.57 11.08 -19.53
C PHE A 148 -4.77 10.25 -20.03
N ASP A 149 -5.97 10.65 -19.64
CA ASP A 149 -7.23 10.07 -20.10
C ASP A 149 -8.08 11.17 -20.73
N LEU A 150 -8.28 11.10 -22.03
CA LEU A 150 -9.04 12.13 -22.78
C LEU A 150 -10.54 12.01 -22.59
N THR A 151 -11.01 10.93 -21.97
CA THR A 151 -12.43 10.69 -21.62
C THR A 151 -12.55 10.20 -20.18
N PRO A 152 -12.04 10.98 -19.20
CA PRO A 152 -11.93 10.52 -17.82
C PRO A 152 -13.27 10.38 -17.15
N VAL A 153 -13.26 9.73 -15.99
CA VAL A 153 -14.34 9.76 -15.01
C VAL A 153 -13.96 10.79 -13.95
N GLY A 154 -14.84 11.77 -13.71
CA GLY A 154 -14.55 12.89 -12.81
C GLY A 154 -13.96 14.11 -13.52
N THR A 155 -13.02 14.78 -12.85
CA THR A 155 -12.41 16.02 -13.33
C THR A 155 -11.37 15.73 -14.42
N ASN A 156 -11.33 16.58 -15.45
CA ASN A 156 -10.31 16.53 -16.49
C ASN A 156 -8.96 17.01 -15.96
N ALA A 157 -7.86 16.51 -16.54
CA ALA A 157 -6.55 17.11 -16.35
C ALA A 157 -6.50 18.51 -16.97
N ASP A 158 -5.76 19.41 -16.34
CA ASP A 158 -5.59 20.76 -16.86
C ASP A 158 -4.37 20.84 -17.81
N TYR A 159 -4.57 20.37 -19.03
CA TYR A 159 -3.53 20.36 -20.07
C TYR A 159 -3.02 21.77 -20.40
N GLN A 160 -3.91 22.79 -20.36
CA GLN A 160 -3.54 24.17 -20.64
C GLN A 160 -2.60 24.72 -19.58
N LYS A 161 -2.90 24.43 -18.31
CA LYS A 161 -2.05 24.84 -17.19
C LYS A 161 -0.71 24.12 -17.20
N MET A 162 -0.68 22.82 -17.54
CA MET A 162 0.57 22.08 -17.72
C MET A 162 1.42 22.70 -18.83
N ALA A 163 0.84 23.02 -19.99
CA ALA A 163 1.54 23.70 -21.07
C ALA A 163 2.03 25.10 -20.67
N TYR A 164 1.20 25.85 -19.91
CA TYR A 164 1.61 27.17 -19.39
C TYR A 164 2.79 27.05 -18.42
N ILE A 165 2.79 26.04 -17.53
CA ILE A 165 3.94 25.75 -16.65
C ILE A 165 5.19 25.49 -17.51
N GLY A 166 5.06 24.77 -18.63
CA GLY A 166 6.16 24.56 -19.57
C GLY A 166 6.70 25.86 -20.18
N VAL A 167 5.83 26.83 -20.44
CA VAL A 167 6.26 28.18 -20.91
C VAL A 167 7.11 28.89 -19.85
N LEU A 168 6.86 28.65 -18.56
CA LEU A 168 7.64 29.19 -17.44
C LEU A 168 9.03 28.55 -17.31
N LYS A 169 9.33 27.50 -18.10
CA LYS A 169 10.62 26.80 -18.16
C LYS A 169 11.08 26.30 -16.77
N PRO A 170 10.32 25.42 -16.13
CA PRO A 170 10.69 24.90 -14.82
C PRO A 170 12.06 24.21 -14.87
N ASP A 171 12.79 24.31 -13.76
CA ASP A 171 14.14 23.76 -13.69
C ASP A 171 14.13 22.25 -13.58
N LEU A 172 13.33 21.69 -12.67
CA LEU A 172 13.26 20.25 -12.43
C LEU A 172 11.84 19.72 -12.58
N LEU A 173 11.67 18.65 -13.34
CA LEU A 173 10.47 17.83 -13.33
C LEU A 173 10.75 16.54 -12.57
N MET A 174 9.90 16.25 -11.56
CA MET A 174 9.84 14.99 -10.84
C MET A 174 8.55 14.28 -11.25
N SER A 175 8.64 13.10 -11.89
CA SER A 175 7.49 12.47 -12.54
C SER A 175 7.37 10.98 -12.24
N ASP A 176 6.12 10.52 -12.02
CA ASP A 176 5.71 9.14 -11.76
C ASP A 176 6.24 8.17 -12.83
N SER A 177 6.85 7.06 -12.36
CA SER A 177 7.51 6.07 -13.20
C SER A 177 6.84 4.68 -13.16
N THR A 178 5.74 4.52 -12.44
CA THR A 178 5.14 3.21 -12.13
C THR A 178 4.91 2.33 -13.36
N ASN A 179 4.49 2.92 -14.49
CA ASN A 179 4.22 2.19 -15.73
C ASN A 179 5.22 2.45 -16.86
N SER A 180 6.44 2.84 -16.55
CA SER A 180 7.46 3.16 -17.56
C SER A 180 7.82 2.00 -18.50
N GLY A 181 7.52 0.77 -18.10
CA GLY A 181 7.72 -0.42 -18.95
C GLY A 181 6.51 -0.81 -19.81
N VAL A 182 5.42 -0.03 -19.76
CA VAL A 182 4.22 -0.29 -20.55
C VAL A 182 4.23 0.63 -21.76
N GLU A 183 4.23 0.05 -22.96
CA GLU A 183 4.16 0.78 -24.23
C GLU A 183 2.75 1.39 -24.43
N ASP A 184 2.62 2.26 -25.41
CA ASP A 184 1.37 2.92 -25.79
C ASP A 184 0.74 3.79 -24.69
N PHE A 185 -0.52 4.21 -24.90
CA PHE A 185 -1.35 4.92 -23.94
C PHE A 185 -2.16 3.96 -23.06
N SER A 186 -2.39 4.33 -21.83
CA SER A 186 -3.29 3.60 -20.94
C SER A 186 -4.74 3.65 -21.45
N ILE A 187 -5.51 2.59 -21.15
CA ILE A 187 -6.92 2.51 -21.53
C ILE A 187 -7.73 3.50 -20.67
N SER A 188 -8.75 4.17 -21.28
CA SER A 188 -9.66 5.02 -20.52
C SER A 188 -10.53 4.23 -19.54
N GLU A 189 -10.74 4.81 -18.35
CA GLU A 189 -11.67 4.27 -17.34
C GLU A 189 -13.11 4.09 -17.89
N LYS A 190 -13.53 4.93 -18.83
CA LYS A 190 -14.84 4.82 -19.47
C LYS A 190 -15.02 3.53 -20.27
N LYS A 191 -13.94 3.02 -20.91
CA LYS A 191 -13.99 1.72 -21.60
C LYS A 191 -14.22 0.58 -20.62
N VAL A 192 -13.56 0.62 -19.48
CA VAL A 192 -13.75 -0.39 -18.42
C VAL A 192 -15.17 -0.36 -17.85
N ALA A 193 -15.73 0.84 -17.64
CA ALA A 193 -17.12 0.99 -17.18
C ALA A 193 -18.13 0.36 -18.15
N ASN A 194 -17.93 0.55 -19.45
CA ASN A 194 -18.80 -0.02 -20.48
C ASN A 194 -18.73 -1.56 -20.47
N GLU A 195 -17.54 -2.14 -20.35
CA GLU A 195 -17.36 -3.59 -20.25
C GLU A 195 -18.06 -4.18 -19.02
N ILE A 196 -17.88 -3.53 -17.85
CA ILE A 196 -18.56 -3.94 -16.62
C ILE A 196 -20.09 -3.85 -16.76
N LEU A 197 -20.59 -2.79 -17.38
CA LEU A 197 -22.03 -2.63 -17.65
C LEU A 197 -22.57 -3.74 -18.55
N ASP A 198 -21.84 -4.12 -19.59
CA ASP A 198 -22.22 -5.20 -20.50
C ASP A 198 -22.21 -6.57 -19.82
N ILE A 199 -21.25 -6.83 -18.96
CA ILE A 199 -21.23 -8.04 -18.11
C ILE A 199 -22.47 -8.06 -17.21
N MET A 200 -22.79 -6.94 -16.55
CA MET A 200 -23.94 -6.85 -15.66
C MET A 200 -25.27 -7.14 -16.37
N ARG A 201 -25.43 -6.66 -17.60
CA ARG A 201 -26.61 -6.92 -18.45
C ARG A 201 -26.75 -8.39 -18.85
N LYS A 202 -25.63 -9.07 -19.11
CA LYS A 202 -25.62 -10.47 -19.55
C LYS A 202 -25.74 -11.45 -18.37
N THR A 203 -25.36 -11.05 -17.17
CA THR A 203 -25.36 -11.91 -15.98
C THR A 203 -26.79 -12.12 -15.47
N LYS A 204 -27.23 -13.39 -15.41
CA LYS A 204 -28.57 -13.80 -14.95
C LYS A 204 -28.64 -14.25 -13.49
N GLN A 205 -27.50 -14.30 -12.81
CA GLN A 205 -27.35 -14.67 -11.40
C GLN A 205 -26.69 -13.53 -10.62
N ARG A 206 -26.25 -13.80 -9.38
CA ARG A 206 -25.51 -12.79 -8.60
C ARG A 206 -24.23 -12.40 -9.32
N LEU A 207 -23.92 -11.13 -9.26
CA LEU A 207 -22.65 -10.59 -9.72
C LEU A 207 -21.81 -10.18 -8.51
N ILE A 208 -20.58 -10.65 -8.45
CA ILE A 208 -19.60 -10.30 -7.43
C ILE A 208 -18.43 -9.60 -8.14
N VAL A 209 -18.16 -8.35 -7.80
CA VAL A 209 -17.06 -7.57 -8.40
C VAL A 209 -16.01 -7.31 -7.35
N ALA A 210 -14.81 -7.85 -7.57
CA ALA A 210 -13.65 -7.61 -6.73
C ALA A 210 -12.77 -6.51 -7.36
N THR A 211 -12.49 -5.46 -6.60
CA THR A 211 -11.67 -4.35 -7.04
C THR A 211 -10.91 -3.71 -5.88
N PHE A 212 -9.96 -2.83 -6.19
CA PHE A 212 -9.30 -2.01 -5.18
C PHE A 212 -10.27 -0.97 -4.61
N ALA A 213 -10.35 -0.86 -3.30
CA ALA A 213 -11.09 0.21 -2.64
C ALA A 213 -10.51 1.59 -2.97
N SER A 214 -9.20 1.67 -3.18
CA SER A 214 -8.50 2.90 -3.54
C SER A 214 -8.88 3.44 -4.92
N ASN A 215 -9.36 2.60 -5.85
CA ASN A 215 -9.88 3.07 -7.14
C ASN A 215 -11.33 3.55 -7.01
N VAL A 216 -11.51 4.75 -6.45
CA VAL A 216 -12.82 5.33 -6.14
C VAL A 216 -13.68 5.52 -7.38
N HIS A 217 -13.07 5.93 -8.49
CA HIS A 217 -13.75 6.09 -9.76
C HIS A 217 -14.33 4.77 -10.27
N ARG A 218 -13.56 3.68 -10.20
CA ARG A 218 -14.02 2.34 -10.56
C ARG A 218 -15.15 1.87 -9.67
N VAL A 219 -15.04 2.08 -8.35
CA VAL A 219 -16.10 1.75 -7.38
C VAL A 219 -17.40 2.51 -7.73
N SER A 220 -17.32 3.82 -8.00
CA SER A 220 -18.48 4.62 -8.42
C SER A 220 -19.13 4.08 -9.69
N GLN A 221 -18.32 3.75 -10.70
CA GLN A 221 -18.83 3.20 -11.97
C GLN A 221 -19.50 1.84 -11.81
N ILE A 222 -18.93 0.94 -10.97
CA ILE A 222 -19.54 -0.37 -10.69
C ILE A 222 -20.90 -0.17 -10.00
N LEU A 223 -20.96 0.69 -8.99
CA LEU A 223 -22.19 1.01 -8.27
C LEU A 223 -23.26 1.57 -9.22
N GLU A 224 -22.90 2.57 -10.03
CA GLU A 224 -23.83 3.18 -11.01
C GLU A 224 -24.30 2.17 -12.06
N ALA A 225 -23.41 1.30 -12.55
CA ALA A 225 -23.77 0.26 -13.50
C ALA A 225 -24.75 -0.76 -12.89
N ALA A 226 -24.55 -1.15 -11.64
CA ALA A 226 -25.46 -2.04 -10.92
C ALA A 226 -26.86 -1.45 -10.83
N ILE A 227 -26.96 -0.18 -10.43
CA ILE A 227 -28.26 0.52 -10.33
C ILE A 227 -28.95 0.64 -11.69
N LYS A 228 -28.19 1.00 -12.75
CA LYS A 228 -28.70 1.05 -14.13
C LYS A 228 -29.26 -0.28 -14.62
N CYS A 229 -28.72 -1.40 -14.13
CA CYS A 229 -29.21 -2.75 -14.43
C CYS A 229 -30.31 -3.22 -13.46
N GLY A 230 -30.82 -2.37 -12.59
CA GLY A 230 -31.86 -2.69 -11.60
C GLY A 230 -31.41 -3.65 -10.53
N ARG A 231 -30.10 -3.68 -10.24
CA ARG A 231 -29.53 -4.46 -9.15
C ARG A 231 -29.42 -3.64 -7.87
N LYS A 232 -29.64 -4.26 -6.74
CA LYS A 232 -29.30 -3.73 -5.42
C LYS A 232 -27.84 -4.09 -5.11
N VAL A 233 -27.17 -3.24 -4.35
CA VAL A 233 -25.75 -3.42 -4.08
C VAL A 233 -25.49 -3.70 -2.61
N ILE A 234 -24.50 -4.54 -2.34
CA ILE A 234 -23.93 -4.73 -1.01
C ILE A 234 -22.42 -4.65 -1.10
N VAL A 235 -21.81 -4.06 -0.09
CA VAL A 235 -20.38 -3.78 -0.06
C VAL A 235 -19.75 -4.54 1.10
N PHE A 236 -18.61 -5.22 0.85
CA PHE A 236 -17.85 -5.93 1.86
C PHE A 236 -16.37 -5.58 1.82
N GLY A 237 -15.83 -5.35 3.00
CA GLY A 237 -14.44 -4.96 3.26
C GLY A 237 -14.36 -3.56 3.85
N ARG A 238 -13.72 -3.45 5.02
CA ARG A 238 -13.67 -2.19 5.79
C ARG A 238 -13.19 -0.99 4.96
N SER A 239 -12.13 -1.17 4.17
CA SER A 239 -11.61 -0.10 3.30
C SER A 239 -12.61 0.29 2.21
N MET A 240 -13.31 -0.68 1.62
CA MET A 240 -14.35 -0.44 0.60
C MET A 240 -15.55 0.30 1.19
N GLU A 241 -16.03 -0.12 2.34
CA GLU A 241 -17.14 0.52 3.07
C GLU A 241 -16.78 1.97 3.42
N ASN A 242 -15.57 2.23 3.93
CA ASN A 242 -15.09 3.57 4.25
C ASN A 242 -15.05 4.48 3.02
N VAL A 243 -14.50 3.99 1.91
CA VAL A 243 -14.40 4.77 0.66
C VAL A 243 -15.79 5.06 0.08
N VAL A 244 -16.70 4.10 0.10
CA VAL A 244 -18.09 4.31 -0.36
C VAL A 244 -18.80 5.33 0.52
N ASP A 245 -18.66 5.25 1.85
CA ASP A 245 -19.28 6.21 2.77
C ASP A 245 -18.74 7.64 2.55
N ILE A 246 -17.41 7.79 2.47
CA ILE A 246 -16.78 9.09 2.19
C ILE A 246 -17.20 9.61 0.81
N GLY A 247 -17.13 8.77 -0.22
CA GLY A 247 -17.49 9.15 -1.59
C GLY A 247 -18.94 9.61 -1.71
N ARG A 248 -19.86 8.99 -0.97
CA ARG A 248 -21.26 9.39 -0.91
C ARG A 248 -21.45 10.72 -0.19
N LYS A 249 -20.82 10.90 0.98
CA LYS A 249 -20.87 12.17 1.74
C LYS A 249 -20.34 13.35 0.93
N MET A 250 -19.36 13.09 0.08
CA MET A 250 -18.73 14.11 -0.77
C MET A 250 -19.43 14.29 -2.14
N GLY A 251 -20.40 13.45 -2.47
CA GLY A 251 -21.12 13.49 -3.75
C GLY A 251 -20.33 12.93 -4.94
N THR A 252 -19.19 12.30 -4.71
CA THR A 252 -18.39 11.59 -5.73
C THR A 252 -19.10 10.29 -6.14
N ILE A 253 -19.70 9.59 -5.17
CA ILE A 253 -20.50 8.38 -5.38
C ILE A 253 -21.99 8.77 -5.24
N LYS A 254 -22.73 8.71 -6.36
CA LYS A 254 -24.13 9.16 -6.45
C LYS A 254 -25.13 8.00 -6.36
N VAL A 255 -25.10 7.26 -5.25
CA VAL A 255 -25.99 6.11 -5.00
C VAL A 255 -26.81 6.35 -3.73
N LYS A 256 -28.11 6.07 -3.79
CA LYS A 256 -29.07 6.31 -2.69
C LYS A 256 -28.97 5.20 -1.63
N ASN A 257 -29.38 5.50 -0.39
CA ASN A 257 -29.45 4.49 0.67
C ASN A 257 -30.35 3.31 0.29
N SER A 258 -31.46 3.59 -0.39
CA SER A 258 -32.39 2.57 -0.85
C SER A 258 -31.83 1.57 -1.86
N ASP A 259 -30.67 1.87 -2.46
CA ASP A 259 -30.03 1.00 -3.43
C ASP A 259 -29.08 -0.03 -2.78
N PHE A 260 -28.75 0.18 -1.50
CA PHE A 260 -27.94 -0.73 -0.73
C PHE A 260 -28.80 -1.78 -0.02
N LEU A 261 -28.22 -2.99 0.10
CA LEU A 261 -28.76 -4.10 0.88
C LEU A 261 -27.99 -4.24 2.19
N SER A 262 -28.69 -4.58 3.25
CA SER A 262 -28.09 -5.18 4.44
C SER A 262 -27.81 -6.68 4.21
N PRO A 263 -26.89 -7.30 4.98
CA PRO A 263 -26.65 -8.75 4.88
C PRO A 263 -27.91 -9.61 5.06
N ASP A 264 -28.84 -9.18 5.90
CA ASP A 264 -30.06 -9.94 6.22
C ASP A 264 -31.07 -9.93 5.07
N GLU A 265 -31.06 -8.88 4.23
CA GLU A 265 -31.95 -8.75 3.07
C GLU A 265 -31.52 -9.64 1.89
N LEU A 266 -30.25 -10.10 1.85
CA LEU A 266 -29.73 -10.93 0.75
C LEU A 266 -30.52 -12.22 0.52
N ALA A 267 -31.08 -12.81 1.56
CA ALA A 267 -31.86 -14.05 1.45
C ALA A 267 -33.25 -13.84 0.80
N HIS A 268 -33.71 -12.58 0.72
CA HIS A 268 -35.05 -12.23 0.26
C HIS A 268 -35.09 -11.56 -1.13
N ILE A 269 -33.91 -11.32 -1.71
CA ILE A 269 -33.77 -10.66 -3.02
C ILE A 269 -33.41 -11.71 -4.08
N PRO A 270 -34.05 -11.72 -5.26
CA PRO A 270 -33.68 -12.60 -6.35
C PRO A 270 -32.21 -12.41 -6.77
N ASP A 271 -31.51 -13.51 -7.04
CA ASP A 271 -30.06 -13.50 -7.33
C ASP A 271 -29.68 -12.56 -8.49
N GLU A 272 -30.48 -12.46 -9.53
CA GLU A 272 -30.28 -11.54 -10.66
C GLU A 272 -30.40 -10.05 -10.28
N LYS A 273 -30.93 -9.75 -9.09
CA LYS A 273 -31.05 -8.39 -8.55
C LYS A 273 -29.92 -8.02 -7.60
N VAL A 274 -28.95 -8.90 -7.37
CA VAL A 274 -27.87 -8.68 -6.42
C VAL A 274 -26.55 -8.37 -7.12
N CYS A 275 -25.88 -7.30 -6.69
CA CYS A 275 -24.49 -7.01 -7.01
C CYS A 275 -23.68 -6.86 -5.71
N ILE A 276 -22.65 -7.67 -5.55
CA ILE A 276 -21.73 -7.65 -4.40
C ILE A 276 -20.43 -6.98 -4.84
N ILE A 277 -19.98 -5.96 -4.12
CA ILE A 277 -18.69 -5.30 -4.36
C ILE A 277 -17.80 -5.60 -3.16
N CYS A 278 -16.60 -6.09 -3.41
CA CYS A 278 -15.72 -6.51 -2.31
C CYS A 278 -14.24 -6.23 -2.57
N THR A 279 -13.47 -6.20 -1.48
CA THR A 279 -12.00 -6.24 -1.50
C THR A 279 -11.50 -7.68 -1.64
N GLY A 280 -10.18 -7.86 -1.83
CA GLY A 280 -9.54 -9.17 -1.90
C GLY A 280 -9.20 -9.62 -3.31
N SER A 281 -9.17 -8.68 -4.26
CA SER A 281 -8.74 -8.94 -5.63
C SER A 281 -7.24 -9.26 -5.76
N GLN A 282 -6.47 -9.14 -4.67
CA GLN A 282 -5.05 -9.50 -4.57
C GLN A 282 -4.79 -10.81 -3.82
N GLY A 283 -5.85 -11.51 -3.42
CA GLY A 283 -5.74 -12.79 -2.74
C GLY A 283 -5.32 -12.71 -1.28
N GLU A 284 -5.41 -11.52 -0.66
CA GLU A 284 -5.07 -11.32 0.75
C GLU A 284 -5.97 -12.22 1.63
N PRO A 285 -5.40 -13.00 2.56
CA PRO A 285 -6.14 -14.06 3.26
C PRO A 285 -7.35 -13.55 4.05
N LEU A 286 -7.27 -12.36 4.64
CA LEU A 286 -8.33 -11.78 5.46
C LEU A 286 -9.32 -10.91 4.68
N ALA A 287 -9.08 -10.68 3.40
CA ALA A 287 -9.96 -9.87 2.56
C ALA A 287 -11.28 -10.59 2.25
N ALA A 288 -12.30 -9.82 1.88
CA ALA A 288 -13.65 -10.34 1.71
C ALA A 288 -13.73 -11.44 0.65
N LEU A 289 -13.15 -11.24 -0.56
CA LEU A 289 -13.20 -12.25 -1.62
C LEU A 289 -12.49 -13.55 -1.25
N SER A 290 -11.32 -13.48 -0.59
CA SER A 290 -10.58 -14.67 -0.14
C SER A 290 -11.40 -15.49 0.85
N ARG A 291 -12.07 -14.82 1.79
CA ARG A 291 -12.98 -15.47 2.75
C ARG A 291 -14.22 -16.06 2.07
N ILE A 292 -14.76 -15.37 1.06
CA ILE A 292 -15.88 -15.87 0.24
C ILE A 292 -15.45 -17.14 -0.50
N SER A 293 -14.28 -17.11 -1.17
CA SER A 293 -13.76 -18.25 -1.95
C SER A 293 -13.43 -19.48 -1.09
N ASN A 294 -13.05 -19.28 0.17
CA ASN A 294 -12.75 -20.34 1.13
C ASN A 294 -13.98 -20.79 1.94
N GLY A 295 -15.17 -20.22 1.70
CA GLY A 295 -16.39 -20.54 2.44
C GLY A 295 -16.42 -20.05 3.90
N THR A 296 -15.48 -19.17 4.31
CA THR A 296 -15.36 -18.65 5.68
C THR A 296 -15.99 -17.27 5.87
N HIS A 297 -16.56 -16.69 4.83
CA HIS A 297 -17.26 -15.41 4.93
C HIS A 297 -18.61 -15.58 5.62
N ARG A 298 -18.91 -14.69 6.59
CA ARG A 298 -20.09 -14.84 7.46
C ARG A 298 -21.42 -14.82 6.71
N TYR A 299 -21.53 -14.03 5.63
CA TYR A 299 -22.83 -13.77 4.96
C TYR A 299 -22.87 -14.31 3.53
N ILE A 300 -21.74 -14.46 2.86
CA ILE A 300 -21.67 -14.81 1.44
C ILE A 300 -21.04 -16.17 1.27
N HIS A 301 -21.78 -17.06 0.64
CA HIS A 301 -21.30 -18.36 0.14
C HIS A 301 -21.53 -18.40 -1.36
N ILE A 302 -20.56 -18.90 -2.12
CA ILE A 302 -20.65 -19.02 -3.57
C ILE A 302 -21.77 -20.00 -3.91
N LYS A 303 -22.61 -19.60 -4.86
CA LYS A 303 -23.61 -20.46 -5.49
C LYS A 303 -23.17 -20.84 -6.88
N PRO A 304 -23.43 -22.07 -7.36
CA PRO A 304 -23.22 -22.41 -8.77
C PRO A 304 -23.94 -21.41 -9.67
N GLY A 305 -23.24 -20.89 -10.67
CA GLY A 305 -23.75 -19.87 -11.57
C GLY A 305 -23.49 -18.42 -11.17
N ASP A 306 -22.96 -18.15 -9.97
CA ASP A 306 -22.46 -16.82 -9.61
C ASP A 306 -21.41 -16.37 -10.62
N THR A 307 -21.43 -15.09 -10.99
CA THR A 307 -20.40 -14.50 -11.84
C THR A 307 -19.48 -13.61 -10.99
N ILE A 308 -18.20 -13.89 -11.02
CA ILE A 308 -17.17 -13.12 -10.30
C ILE A 308 -16.31 -12.36 -11.32
N VAL A 309 -16.18 -11.05 -11.13
CA VAL A 309 -15.36 -10.17 -11.97
C VAL A 309 -14.17 -9.65 -11.16
N PHE A 310 -12.95 -9.95 -11.61
CA PHE A 310 -11.74 -9.33 -11.11
C PHE A 310 -11.48 -8.04 -11.91
N SER A 311 -11.85 -6.90 -11.35
CA SER A 311 -11.60 -5.58 -11.95
C SER A 311 -10.29 -4.96 -11.43
N SER A 312 -9.26 -5.78 -11.35
CA SER A 312 -7.89 -5.39 -10.96
C SER A 312 -6.89 -6.36 -11.59
N ASN A 313 -5.62 -5.96 -11.65
CA ASN A 313 -4.51 -6.86 -11.97
C ASN A 313 -3.81 -7.31 -10.68
N PRO A 314 -3.26 -8.53 -10.61
CA PRO A 314 -2.36 -8.91 -9.54
C PRO A 314 -1.16 -7.93 -9.47
N ILE A 315 -0.86 -7.44 -8.28
CA ILE A 315 0.39 -6.74 -8.00
C ILE A 315 1.54 -7.74 -8.10
N PRO A 316 2.73 -7.35 -8.56
CA PRO A 316 3.90 -8.24 -8.54
C PRO A 316 4.07 -8.93 -7.19
N GLY A 317 4.22 -10.26 -7.21
CA GLY A 317 4.28 -11.10 -6.00
C GLY A 317 2.96 -11.76 -5.59
N ASN A 318 1.79 -11.19 -5.92
CA ASN A 318 0.48 -11.71 -5.48
C ASN A 318 -0.17 -12.73 -6.44
N ALA A 319 0.46 -13.02 -7.58
CA ALA A 319 -0.13 -13.88 -8.61
C ALA A 319 -0.53 -15.28 -8.09
N SER A 320 0.29 -15.89 -7.23
CA SER A 320 0.01 -17.20 -6.64
C SER A 320 -1.23 -17.17 -5.75
N SER A 321 -1.34 -16.19 -4.88
CA SER A 321 -2.48 -16.01 -3.97
C SER A 321 -3.77 -15.72 -4.73
N VAL A 322 -3.70 -14.89 -5.77
CA VAL A 322 -4.86 -14.60 -6.64
C VAL A 322 -5.31 -15.86 -7.39
N ASN A 323 -4.39 -16.64 -7.97
CA ASN A 323 -4.72 -17.88 -8.67
C ASN A 323 -5.38 -18.89 -7.73
N LYS A 324 -4.93 -19.01 -6.48
CA LYS A 324 -5.57 -19.88 -5.49
C LYS A 324 -7.03 -19.48 -5.21
N VAL A 325 -7.29 -18.17 -5.10
CA VAL A 325 -8.68 -17.66 -4.95
C VAL A 325 -9.51 -18.01 -6.19
N ILE A 326 -8.99 -17.79 -7.38
CA ILE A 326 -9.66 -18.10 -8.66
C ILE A 326 -10.00 -19.58 -8.74
N ASP A 327 -9.05 -20.48 -8.43
CA ASP A 327 -9.26 -21.93 -8.44
C ASP A 327 -10.38 -22.35 -7.47
N ASN A 328 -10.41 -21.79 -6.26
CA ASN A 328 -11.46 -22.08 -5.30
C ASN A 328 -12.85 -21.64 -5.80
N LEU A 329 -12.93 -20.48 -6.46
CA LEU A 329 -14.18 -19.97 -7.04
C LEU A 329 -14.68 -20.87 -8.17
N PHE A 330 -13.80 -21.34 -9.07
CA PHE A 330 -14.16 -22.31 -10.10
C PHE A 330 -14.64 -23.65 -9.51
N ARG A 331 -13.97 -24.17 -8.49
CA ARG A 331 -14.38 -25.41 -7.76
C ARG A 331 -15.76 -25.27 -7.12
N SER A 332 -16.14 -24.05 -6.74
CA SER A 332 -17.47 -23.76 -6.18
C SER A 332 -18.56 -23.59 -7.26
N GLY A 333 -18.24 -23.77 -8.55
CA GLY A 333 -19.19 -23.68 -9.66
C GLY A 333 -19.47 -22.26 -10.15
N ALA A 334 -18.62 -21.30 -9.83
CA ALA A 334 -18.75 -19.92 -10.29
C ALA A 334 -18.12 -19.72 -11.68
N THR A 335 -18.63 -18.72 -12.40
CA THR A 335 -17.99 -18.16 -13.59
C THR A 335 -17.05 -17.04 -13.18
N VAL A 336 -15.76 -17.16 -13.50
CA VAL A 336 -14.77 -16.14 -13.10
C VAL A 336 -14.24 -15.42 -14.33
N LEU A 337 -14.37 -14.10 -14.34
CA LEU A 337 -13.93 -13.20 -15.40
C LEU A 337 -12.72 -12.38 -14.91
N THR A 338 -11.60 -12.54 -15.61
CA THR A 338 -10.33 -11.85 -15.32
C THR A 338 -9.86 -11.07 -16.56
N LYS A 339 -8.84 -10.23 -16.41
CA LYS A 339 -8.24 -9.51 -17.54
C LYS A 339 -7.69 -10.44 -18.63
N SER A 340 -7.24 -11.63 -18.28
CA SER A 340 -6.79 -12.63 -19.27
C SER A 340 -7.90 -13.14 -20.18
N ILE A 341 -9.16 -13.03 -19.75
CA ILE A 341 -10.34 -13.45 -20.51
C ILE A 341 -10.95 -12.24 -21.26
N LEU A 342 -10.97 -11.06 -20.63
CA LEU A 342 -11.55 -9.82 -21.16
C LEU A 342 -10.55 -8.66 -20.97
N ASN A 343 -9.98 -8.18 -22.06
CA ASN A 343 -8.88 -7.20 -22.05
C ASN A 343 -9.22 -5.86 -21.37
N ASN A 344 -10.51 -5.49 -21.26
CA ASN A 344 -10.94 -4.18 -20.78
C ASN A 344 -11.50 -4.18 -19.35
N LEU A 345 -11.20 -5.19 -18.52
CA LEU A 345 -11.69 -5.25 -17.13
C LEU A 345 -10.90 -4.37 -16.15
N HIS A 346 -9.72 -3.92 -16.55
CA HIS A 346 -8.87 -3.10 -15.71
C HIS A 346 -8.04 -2.13 -16.56
N THR A 347 -7.86 -0.93 -16.03
CA THR A 347 -6.86 0.03 -16.48
C THR A 347 -6.10 0.57 -15.28
N THR A 348 -4.89 1.03 -15.53
CA THR A 348 -4.01 1.63 -14.51
C THR A 348 -4.42 3.06 -14.20
N GLY A 349 -4.02 3.54 -13.03
CA GLY A 349 -4.06 4.95 -12.65
C GLY A 349 -2.79 5.73 -13.04
N HIS A 350 -1.75 5.04 -13.54
CA HIS A 350 -0.43 5.61 -13.82
C HIS A 350 -0.16 5.70 -15.31
N ALA A 351 0.63 6.71 -15.69
CA ALA A 351 1.03 7.02 -17.05
C ALA A 351 1.91 5.90 -17.64
N SER A 352 1.53 5.42 -18.81
CA SER A 352 2.35 4.56 -19.66
C SER A 352 3.40 5.40 -20.42
N LYS A 353 4.30 4.76 -21.15
CA LYS A 353 5.46 5.38 -21.80
C LYS A 353 5.10 6.60 -22.67
N GLU A 354 4.06 6.49 -23.51
CA GLU A 354 3.65 7.59 -24.37
C GLU A 354 3.04 8.76 -23.59
N GLU A 355 2.36 8.48 -22.49
CA GLU A 355 1.83 9.51 -21.59
C GLU A 355 2.97 10.21 -20.83
N GLN A 356 4.01 9.48 -20.44
CA GLN A 356 5.22 10.04 -19.83
C GLN A 356 5.97 10.96 -20.82
N LYS A 357 6.08 10.56 -22.09
CA LYS A 357 6.63 11.43 -23.16
C LYS A 357 5.80 12.71 -23.31
N LEU A 358 4.47 12.59 -23.26
CA LEU A 358 3.59 13.76 -23.34
C LEU A 358 3.80 14.72 -22.16
N MET A 359 3.93 14.21 -20.93
CA MET A 359 4.24 15.04 -19.76
C MET A 359 5.57 15.78 -19.92
N LEU A 360 6.61 15.09 -20.34
CA LEU A 360 7.92 15.68 -20.62
C LEU A 360 7.85 16.77 -21.69
N GLN A 361 7.05 16.58 -22.74
CA GLN A 361 6.88 17.55 -23.82
C GLN A 361 6.02 18.76 -23.41
N LEU A 362 5.03 18.58 -22.55
CA LEU A 362 4.21 19.68 -22.02
C LEU A 362 5.01 20.56 -21.08
N ILE A 363 5.75 19.97 -20.16
CA ILE A 363 6.48 20.69 -19.11
C ILE A 363 7.83 21.24 -19.63
N LYS A 364 8.50 20.53 -20.53
CA LYS A 364 9.82 20.88 -21.09
C LYS A 364 10.83 21.31 -20.03
N PRO A 365 11.11 20.48 -19.03
CA PRO A 365 11.98 20.85 -17.92
C PRO A 365 13.44 20.97 -18.37
N ARG A 366 14.22 21.74 -17.62
CA ARG A 366 15.68 21.80 -17.82
C ARG A 366 16.38 20.53 -17.32
N TYR A 367 15.89 19.97 -16.21
CA TYR A 367 16.37 18.75 -15.55
C TYR A 367 15.21 17.80 -15.28
N PHE A 368 15.50 16.53 -15.21
CA PHE A 368 14.49 15.49 -14.98
C PHE A 368 14.91 14.53 -13.87
N MET A 369 13.94 14.14 -13.01
CA MET A 369 14.08 13.11 -11.99
C MET A 369 12.89 12.17 -12.06
N PRO A 370 13.07 10.91 -12.52
CA PRO A 370 12.03 9.91 -12.41
C PRO A 370 11.82 9.56 -10.93
N ILE A 371 10.57 9.53 -10.51
CA ILE A 371 10.18 9.19 -9.13
C ILE A 371 9.09 8.12 -9.14
N HIS A 372 8.70 7.62 -7.98
CA HIS A 372 7.58 6.69 -7.79
C HIS A 372 7.69 5.42 -8.66
N GLY A 373 8.24 4.38 -8.10
CA GLY A 373 8.43 3.09 -8.78
C GLY A 373 9.67 2.35 -8.30
N GLU A 374 9.82 1.12 -8.75
CA GLU A 374 11.03 0.34 -8.54
C GLU A 374 12.19 0.90 -9.40
N TYR A 375 13.42 0.62 -9.01
CA TYR A 375 14.60 1.11 -9.72
C TYR A 375 14.59 0.82 -11.23
N LYS A 376 14.09 -0.36 -11.62
CA LYS A 376 13.87 -0.73 -13.03
C LYS A 376 12.97 0.29 -13.74
N MET A 377 11.87 0.68 -13.11
CA MET A 377 10.90 1.63 -13.69
C MET A 377 11.52 3.02 -13.82
N LEU A 378 12.31 3.46 -12.82
CA LEU A 378 13.05 4.73 -12.89
C LEU A 378 14.03 4.73 -14.06
N MET A 379 14.75 3.62 -14.28
CA MET A 379 15.69 3.50 -15.39
C MET A 379 14.99 3.48 -16.76
N GLN A 380 13.82 2.87 -16.86
CA GLN A 380 13.00 2.91 -18.08
C GLN A 380 12.48 4.32 -18.36
N HIS A 381 12.00 5.05 -17.33
CA HIS A 381 11.57 6.44 -17.48
C HIS A 381 12.72 7.38 -17.87
N ARG A 382 13.92 7.14 -17.31
CA ARG A 382 15.14 7.82 -17.75
C ARG A 382 15.38 7.63 -19.25
N GLN A 383 15.23 6.39 -19.75
CA GLN A 383 15.39 6.10 -21.17
C GLN A 383 14.33 6.83 -22.01
N THR A 384 13.09 6.83 -21.57
CA THR A 384 11.98 7.58 -22.19
C THR A 384 12.28 9.08 -22.25
N ALA A 385 12.86 9.66 -21.19
CA ALA A 385 13.25 11.07 -21.19
C ALA A 385 14.36 11.38 -22.20
N MET A 386 15.32 10.48 -22.35
CA MET A 386 16.36 10.61 -23.38
C MET A 386 15.78 10.51 -24.79
N GLU A 387 14.82 9.64 -25.03
CA GLU A 387 14.13 9.50 -26.32
C GLU A 387 13.43 10.81 -26.75
N VAL A 388 12.93 11.60 -25.81
CA VAL A 388 12.29 12.89 -26.09
C VAL A 388 13.25 14.09 -26.01
N GLY A 389 14.56 13.83 -25.90
CA GLY A 389 15.61 14.85 -26.06
C GLY A 389 16.13 15.45 -24.75
N VAL A 390 15.81 14.90 -23.58
CA VAL A 390 16.44 15.35 -22.33
C VAL A 390 17.88 14.79 -22.28
N PRO A 391 18.91 15.64 -22.14
CA PRO A 391 20.30 15.20 -22.10
C PRO A 391 20.55 14.27 -20.90
N LYS A 392 21.33 13.22 -21.11
CA LYS A 392 21.63 12.18 -20.09
C LYS A 392 22.18 12.77 -18.79
N GLU A 393 23.03 13.78 -18.87
CA GLU A 393 23.67 14.47 -17.75
C GLU A 393 22.71 15.40 -16.97
N LYS A 394 21.51 15.61 -17.49
CA LYS A 394 20.45 16.39 -16.85
C LYS A 394 19.36 15.50 -16.22
N ILE A 395 19.57 14.18 -16.17
CA ILE A 395 18.63 13.23 -15.61
C ILE A 395 19.24 12.61 -14.35
N PHE A 396 18.55 12.76 -13.22
CA PHE A 396 18.96 12.26 -11.91
C PHE A 396 18.08 11.08 -11.49
N VAL A 397 18.65 9.90 -11.38
CA VAL A 397 17.98 8.72 -10.82
C VAL A 397 18.46 8.54 -9.38
N CYS A 398 17.62 8.93 -8.44
CA CYS A 398 17.98 9.02 -7.03
C CYS A 398 17.45 7.82 -6.24
N ALA A 399 18.23 7.40 -5.26
CA ALA A 399 17.79 6.48 -4.22
C ALA A 399 17.20 7.23 -3.02
N ASN A 400 16.55 6.51 -2.09
CA ASN A 400 16.07 7.10 -0.85
C ASN A 400 17.26 7.70 -0.06
N GLY A 401 17.08 8.93 0.41
CA GLY A 401 18.11 9.68 1.13
C GLY A 401 19.05 10.50 0.25
N ASP A 402 19.07 10.33 -1.07
CA ASP A 402 19.86 11.17 -1.96
C ASP A 402 19.34 12.62 -1.98
N ILE A 403 20.25 13.56 -2.18
CA ILE A 403 19.97 15.00 -2.11
C ILE A 403 20.31 15.63 -3.46
N LEU A 404 19.33 16.35 -4.02
CA LEU A 404 19.56 17.26 -5.14
C LEU A 404 19.60 18.71 -4.63
N ILE A 405 20.52 19.50 -5.16
CA ILE A 405 20.69 20.92 -4.83
C ILE A 405 20.26 21.74 -6.04
N LEU A 406 19.19 22.51 -5.90
CA LEU A 406 18.78 23.51 -6.89
C LEU A 406 19.33 24.88 -6.44
N ARG A 407 20.24 25.47 -7.23
CA ARG A 407 20.84 26.78 -6.97
C ARG A 407 20.97 27.58 -8.26
N ASN A 408 20.41 28.77 -8.30
CA ASN A 408 20.47 29.65 -9.44
C ASN A 408 20.06 28.95 -10.75
N HIS A 409 18.95 28.21 -10.73
CA HIS A 409 18.43 27.45 -11.86
C HIS A 409 19.29 26.24 -12.30
N GLU A 410 20.27 25.85 -11.54
CA GLU A 410 21.08 24.64 -11.80
C GLU A 410 20.81 23.57 -10.75
N VAL A 411 20.73 22.32 -11.20
CA VAL A 411 20.53 21.15 -10.34
C VAL A 411 21.79 20.31 -10.33
N LEU A 412 22.24 19.97 -9.12
CA LEU A 412 23.41 19.12 -8.88
C LEU A 412 23.04 18.05 -7.87
N GLN A 413 23.59 16.86 -8.02
CA GLN A 413 23.48 15.82 -6.99
C GLN A 413 24.56 16.03 -5.94
N SER A 414 24.18 15.99 -4.67
CA SER A 414 25.09 16.10 -3.54
C SER A 414 25.83 14.80 -3.31
N ASP A 415 27.08 14.87 -2.89
CA ASP A 415 27.82 13.72 -2.37
C ASP A 415 27.31 13.26 -0.99
N TRP A 416 26.58 14.13 -0.30
CA TRP A 416 25.92 13.84 0.96
C TRP A 416 24.57 13.18 0.73
N ARG A 417 24.24 12.22 1.57
CA ARG A 417 22.93 11.58 1.59
C ARG A 417 22.43 11.43 3.02
N TYR A 418 21.13 11.42 3.20
CA TYR A 418 20.51 11.02 4.45
C TYR A 418 20.38 9.50 4.54
N GLN A 419 20.31 9.00 5.76
CA GLN A 419 19.91 7.62 5.99
C GLN A 419 18.46 7.48 5.51
N GLY A 420 18.21 6.62 4.53
CA GLY A 420 16.90 6.41 3.91
C GLY A 420 16.37 5.00 4.18
N ASP A 421 16.61 4.48 5.39
CA ASP A 421 16.25 3.11 5.77
C ASP A 421 14.73 2.94 5.91
N ASP A 422 14.31 1.69 5.81
CA ASP A 422 12.94 1.30 6.08
C ASP A 422 12.70 1.27 7.58
N ILE A 423 11.66 1.96 8.03
CA ILE A 423 11.17 1.89 9.41
C ILE A 423 9.94 0.99 9.45
N TYR A 424 10.01 -0.10 10.19
CA TYR A 424 8.95 -1.08 10.31
C TYR A 424 7.97 -0.70 11.43
N VAL A 425 6.69 -0.85 11.15
CA VAL A 425 5.60 -0.53 12.08
C VAL A 425 4.81 -1.79 12.38
N ASP A 426 4.58 -2.07 13.68
CA ASP A 426 3.72 -3.13 14.20
C ASP A 426 2.62 -2.46 15.03
N GLY A 427 1.38 -2.45 14.54
CA GLY A 427 0.28 -1.70 15.13
C GLY A 427 0.54 -0.19 15.19
N ASN A 428 0.73 0.32 16.40
CA ASN A 428 1.06 1.72 16.67
C ASN A 428 2.52 1.93 17.09
N ASP A 429 3.32 0.86 17.16
CA ASP A 429 4.70 0.90 17.63
C ASP A 429 5.67 1.06 16.45
N ILE A 430 6.52 2.07 16.56
CA ILE A 430 7.56 2.42 15.58
C ILE A 430 8.94 1.94 16.06
N SER A 431 9.10 1.61 17.36
CA SER A 431 10.40 1.44 18.00
C SER A 431 10.89 0.00 18.13
N GLY A 432 10.03 -0.99 17.91
CA GLY A 432 10.28 -2.36 18.38
C GLY A 432 10.81 -3.35 17.34
N LEU A 433 10.74 -3.07 16.05
CA LEU A 433 11.09 -4.04 15.01
C LEU A 433 12.48 -3.78 14.42
N SER A 434 13.51 -4.37 15.05
CA SER A 434 14.85 -4.43 14.44
C SER A 434 14.93 -5.56 13.40
N THR A 435 15.90 -5.47 12.50
CA THR A 435 16.22 -6.53 11.51
C THR A 435 16.49 -7.88 12.19
N ALA A 436 17.06 -7.87 13.41
CA ALA A 436 17.27 -9.08 14.20
C ALA A 436 15.96 -9.76 14.60
N VAL A 437 14.97 -8.98 15.07
CA VAL A 437 13.64 -9.50 15.44
C VAL A 437 12.92 -10.09 14.23
N LEU A 438 13.01 -9.45 13.07
CA LEU A 438 12.41 -9.97 11.83
C LEU A 438 13.05 -11.29 11.40
N LYS A 439 14.37 -11.38 11.51
CA LYS A 439 15.11 -12.63 11.24
C LYS A 439 14.67 -13.75 12.19
N ASP A 440 14.53 -13.45 13.49
CA ASP A 440 14.05 -14.43 14.48
C ASP A 440 12.61 -14.88 14.18
N ARG A 441 11.70 -13.95 13.85
CA ARG A 441 10.33 -14.27 13.44
C ARG A 441 10.31 -15.22 12.25
N ARG A 442 11.18 -15.00 11.25
CA ARG A 442 11.29 -15.87 10.07
C ARG A 442 11.79 -17.26 10.45
N ILE A 443 12.85 -17.35 11.26
CA ILE A 443 13.37 -18.64 11.75
C ILE A 443 12.28 -19.41 12.50
N LEU A 444 11.52 -18.72 13.37
CA LEU A 444 10.41 -19.34 14.10
C LEU A 444 9.25 -19.79 13.20
N ALA A 445 8.97 -19.03 12.14
CA ALA A 445 7.92 -19.40 11.17
C ALA A 445 8.31 -20.60 10.30
N ASP A 446 9.58 -20.66 9.87
CA ASP A 446 10.09 -21.73 9.01
C ASP A 446 10.30 -23.05 9.78
N ASN A 447 10.77 -22.98 11.04
CA ASN A 447 11.23 -24.14 11.81
C ASN A 447 10.41 -24.44 13.07
N GLY A 448 9.61 -23.48 13.54
CA GLY A 448 8.91 -23.59 14.81
C GLY A 448 9.81 -23.41 16.04
N LEU A 449 9.27 -23.76 17.20
CA LEU A 449 9.92 -23.62 18.50
C LEU A 449 9.74 -24.90 19.32
N VAL A 450 10.82 -25.40 19.88
CA VAL A 450 10.84 -26.44 20.92
C VAL A 450 11.47 -25.87 22.18
N SER A 451 10.73 -25.92 23.30
CA SER A 451 11.20 -25.48 24.61
C SER A 451 11.28 -26.65 25.56
N VAL A 452 12.41 -26.81 26.25
CA VAL A 452 12.61 -27.84 27.27
C VAL A 452 12.65 -27.18 28.65
N ILE A 453 11.72 -27.56 29.51
CA ILE A 453 11.59 -27.04 30.87
C ILE A 453 12.16 -28.07 31.82
N ILE A 454 13.17 -27.69 32.61
CA ILE A 454 13.85 -28.56 33.57
C ILE A 454 13.89 -27.87 34.93
N ALA A 455 13.50 -28.55 35.96
CA ALA A 455 13.61 -28.09 37.34
C ALA A 455 14.74 -28.86 38.06
N ILE A 456 15.73 -28.13 38.57
CA ILE A 456 16.91 -28.69 39.22
C ILE A 456 17.12 -28.02 40.58
N ASP A 457 17.40 -28.81 41.61
CA ASP A 457 17.89 -28.31 42.89
C ASP A 457 19.40 -27.99 42.79
N SER A 458 19.73 -26.72 42.86
CA SER A 458 21.11 -26.23 42.73
C SER A 458 22.02 -26.64 43.93
N LYS A 459 21.45 -27.00 45.10
CA LYS A 459 22.20 -27.42 46.27
C LYS A 459 22.55 -28.91 46.24
N THR A 460 21.59 -29.72 45.80
CA THR A 460 21.77 -31.20 45.77
C THR A 460 22.14 -31.72 44.40
N ASN A 461 22.19 -30.87 43.37
CA ASN A 461 22.43 -31.22 41.97
C ASN A 461 21.50 -32.34 41.47
N LYS A 462 20.20 -32.28 41.84
CA LYS A 462 19.21 -33.30 41.49
C LYS A 462 18.10 -32.70 40.63
N ILE A 463 17.60 -33.51 39.71
CA ILE A 463 16.40 -33.17 38.90
C ILE A 463 15.18 -33.34 39.83
N LEU A 464 14.38 -32.24 39.96
CA LEU A 464 13.19 -32.23 40.82
C LEU A 464 11.94 -32.80 40.14
N MET A 465 11.85 -32.70 38.82
CA MET A 465 10.76 -33.23 38.02
C MET A 465 11.24 -33.67 36.65
N ARG A 466 10.50 -34.55 35.98
CA ARG A 466 10.82 -34.92 34.60
C ARG A 466 10.83 -33.69 33.70
N PRO A 467 11.77 -33.60 32.73
CA PRO A 467 11.73 -32.55 31.72
C PRO A 467 10.38 -32.53 31.02
N VAL A 468 9.87 -31.31 30.74
CA VAL A 468 8.65 -31.09 29.97
C VAL A 468 9.04 -30.42 28.66
N ILE A 469 8.61 -30.99 27.54
CA ILE A 469 8.86 -30.44 26.20
C ILE A 469 7.58 -29.79 25.67
N VAL A 470 7.69 -28.51 25.30
CA VAL A 470 6.62 -27.73 24.69
C VAL A 470 7.04 -27.37 23.28
N SER A 471 6.17 -27.63 22.31
CA SER A 471 6.41 -27.31 20.89
C SER A 471 5.36 -26.34 20.37
N ARG A 472 5.78 -25.44 19.47
CA ARG A 472 4.91 -24.57 18.69
C ARG A 472 5.44 -24.49 17.25
N GLY A 473 4.58 -24.83 16.28
CA GLY A 473 4.93 -24.75 14.86
C GLY A 473 5.95 -25.77 14.34
N PHE A 474 6.51 -26.62 15.23
CA PHE A 474 7.46 -27.67 14.87
C PHE A 474 6.75 -29.00 14.57
N VAL A 475 5.95 -29.51 15.52
CA VAL A 475 5.12 -30.70 15.36
C VAL A 475 3.73 -30.48 15.94
N PHE A 476 2.71 -31.16 15.38
CA PHE A 476 1.38 -31.12 15.94
C PHE A 476 1.31 -32.04 17.17
N ILE A 477 1.27 -31.44 18.34
CA ILE A 477 1.41 -32.16 19.65
C ILE A 477 0.42 -33.31 19.81
N LYS A 478 -0.83 -33.15 19.33
CA LYS A 478 -1.85 -34.22 19.48
C LYS A 478 -1.49 -35.51 18.75
N ASP A 479 -0.90 -35.38 17.57
CA ASP A 479 -0.53 -36.53 16.73
C ASP A 479 0.91 -37.01 17.03
N SER A 480 1.68 -36.22 17.78
CA SER A 480 3.09 -36.46 18.08
C SER A 480 3.37 -36.72 19.56
N GLN A 481 2.35 -37.11 20.35
CA GLN A 481 2.50 -37.39 21.78
C GLN A 481 3.56 -38.45 22.09
N GLY A 482 3.68 -39.48 21.22
CA GLY A 482 4.72 -40.52 21.34
C GLY A 482 6.12 -39.91 21.22
N LEU A 483 6.38 -39.12 20.17
CA LEU A 483 7.64 -38.46 19.92
C LEU A 483 8.05 -37.54 21.09
N ILE A 484 7.11 -36.73 21.59
CA ILE A 484 7.39 -35.82 22.71
C ILE A 484 7.73 -36.57 23.99
N LYS A 485 6.98 -37.60 24.34
CA LYS A 485 7.24 -38.42 25.53
C LYS A 485 8.57 -39.17 25.45
N GLU A 486 8.92 -39.65 24.27
CA GLU A 486 10.21 -40.29 24.04
C GLU A 486 11.36 -39.30 24.13
N ALA A 487 11.19 -38.10 23.55
CA ALA A 487 12.15 -37.02 23.70
C ALA A 487 12.36 -36.60 25.18
N GLU A 488 11.26 -36.47 25.95
CA GLU A 488 11.32 -36.19 27.39
C GLU A 488 12.07 -37.29 28.15
N PHE A 489 11.86 -38.54 27.77
CA PHE A 489 12.54 -39.69 28.39
C PHE A 489 14.05 -39.69 28.06
N ILE A 490 14.40 -39.47 26.80
CA ILE A 490 15.80 -39.42 26.36
C ILE A 490 16.56 -38.29 27.08
N VAL A 491 15.96 -37.07 27.13
CA VAL A 491 16.53 -35.93 27.85
C VAL A 491 16.68 -36.21 29.33
N HIS A 492 15.66 -36.85 29.95
CA HIS A 492 15.73 -37.19 31.36
C HIS A 492 16.90 -38.13 31.69
N ASN A 493 17.06 -39.19 30.90
CA ASN A 493 18.16 -40.17 31.09
C ASN A 493 19.54 -39.54 30.87
N SER A 494 19.68 -38.73 29.79
CA SER A 494 20.93 -38.04 29.51
C SER A 494 21.31 -37.07 30.62
N LEU A 495 20.34 -36.33 31.16
CA LEU A 495 20.56 -35.43 32.29
C LEU A 495 20.87 -36.16 33.58
N GLN A 496 20.18 -37.30 33.90
CA GLN A 496 20.47 -38.09 35.08
C GLN A 496 21.94 -38.59 35.08
N GLU A 497 22.43 -39.03 33.93
CA GLU A 497 23.81 -39.47 33.78
C GLU A 497 24.80 -38.28 33.95
N LYS A 498 24.53 -37.17 33.32
CA LYS A 498 25.39 -35.96 33.40
C LYS A 498 25.45 -35.37 34.80
N MET A 499 24.36 -35.46 35.58
CA MET A 499 24.24 -34.87 36.92
C MET A 499 24.79 -35.77 38.04
N LYS A 500 25.41 -36.92 37.71
CA LYS A 500 26.21 -37.69 38.67
C LYS A 500 27.40 -36.89 39.18
N GLU A 501 27.89 -35.96 38.40
CA GLU A 501 28.94 -34.98 38.73
C GLU A 501 28.33 -33.59 38.91
N LYS A 502 29.09 -32.70 39.61
CA LYS A 502 28.64 -31.32 39.79
C LYS A 502 28.65 -30.61 38.44
N THR A 503 27.48 -30.14 38.02
CA THR A 503 27.23 -29.66 36.66
C THR A 503 26.83 -28.17 36.65
N THR A 504 27.36 -27.41 35.70
CA THR A 504 27.02 -26.01 35.48
C THR A 504 25.78 -25.88 34.59
N PHE A 505 25.12 -24.71 34.63
CA PHE A 505 23.99 -24.41 33.75
C PHE A 505 24.36 -24.56 32.26
N SER A 506 25.54 -24.15 31.85
CA SER A 506 26.01 -24.27 30.47
C SER A 506 26.15 -25.73 30.02
N GLU A 507 26.66 -26.60 30.90
CA GLU A 507 26.79 -28.03 30.62
C GLU A 507 25.42 -28.72 30.52
N ILE A 508 24.45 -28.33 31.36
CA ILE A 508 23.08 -28.82 31.29
C ILE A 508 22.45 -28.43 29.96
N LYS A 509 22.56 -27.14 29.57
CA LYS A 509 22.06 -26.64 28.29
C LYS A 509 22.66 -27.41 27.11
N ASN A 510 23.98 -27.62 27.11
CA ASN A 510 24.68 -28.34 26.05
C ASN A 510 24.30 -29.82 26.00
N CYS A 511 24.10 -30.47 27.15
CA CYS A 511 23.62 -31.84 27.25
C CYS A 511 22.25 -32.00 26.62
N VAL A 512 21.29 -31.14 26.98
CA VAL A 512 19.95 -31.15 26.40
C VAL A 512 19.99 -30.94 24.90
N ARG A 513 20.76 -29.97 24.44
CA ARG A 513 20.91 -29.63 23.03
C ARG A 513 21.48 -30.79 22.23
N SER A 514 22.61 -31.33 22.65
CA SER A 514 23.31 -32.45 21.98
C SER A 514 22.48 -33.75 21.98
N THR A 515 21.55 -33.88 22.93
CA THR A 515 20.64 -35.02 23.01
C THR A 515 19.44 -34.87 22.08
N LEU A 516 18.87 -33.67 21.98
CA LEU A 516 17.63 -33.43 21.20
C LEU A 516 17.86 -33.10 19.74
N GLU A 517 18.91 -32.34 19.39
CA GLU A 517 19.16 -31.95 17.98
C GLU A 517 19.29 -33.16 17.02
N PRO A 518 19.94 -34.29 17.40
CA PRO A 518 19.98 -35.46 16.52
C PRO A 518 18.67 -36.26 16.50
N TYR A 519 17.79 -36.08 17.50
CA TYR A 519 16.58 -36.84 17.67
C TYR A 519 15.35 -36.16 17.02
N LEU A 520 15.29 -34.84 17.06
CA LEU A 520 14.20 -34.03 16.47
C LEU A 520 14.55 -33.56 15.06
#